data_a6d0e3b6c5dbb31357f7e687247b6f92
#
_entry.id   a6d0e3b6c5dbb31357f7e687247b6f92
#
_cell.length_a   1.000
_cell.length_b   1.000
_cell.length_c   1.000
_cell.angle_alpha   90.00
_cell.angle_beta   90.00
_cell.angle_gamma   90.00
#
_symmetry.space_group_name_H-M   'P 1'
#
loop_
_entity.id
_entity.type
_entity.pdbx_description
1 polymer ?
#
loop_
_entity_poly.entity_id
_entity_poly.type
_entity_poly.pdbx_seq_one_letter_code
_entity_poly.pdbx_strand_id
1 'polypeptide(L)'
;MISKTKNQYLKQLAEKIFIEDKNFAREFKVHSAAKSVHHGYIGGLLEHSLSVAKICESYASLYPQLNRDLIVMCALWHDMGKVEELSSFPENDYTDEGQLVGHIVMGAIKLDRLIREIPGFPPKLANEVKHCMLAHHGELEFGSPKKPALLEAIALSQADNLDAKMETFAEIMEKQKEDQEWSGFQRLLDTRIRKTSI
;
A
#
# COMPACT_ATOMS: atom_id res chain seq x y z
N MET A 1 -12.62 -6.59 -6.36
CA MET A 1 -11.80 -7.40 -5.42
C MET A 1 -12.61 -7.81 -4.20
N ILE A 2 -13.17 -6.89 -3.40
CA ILE A 2 -13.95 -7.20 -2.17
C ILE A 2 -15.07 -8.23 -2.42
N SER A 3 -15.87 -8.07 -3.48
CA SER A 3 -16.97 -8.98 -3.83
C SER A 3 -16.52 -10.41 -4.14
N LYS A 4 -15.27 -10.62 -4.54
CA LYS A 4 -14.69 -11.94 -4.85
C LYS A 4 -14.04 -12.61 -3.65
N THR A 5 -13.94 -11.93 -2.50
CA THR A 5 -13.34 -12.45 -1.27
C THR A 5 -14.24 -13.49 -0.64
N LYS A 6 -13.71 -14.69 -0.41
CA LYS A 6 -14.43 -15.84 0.16
C LYS A 6 -14.43 -15.82 1.68
N ASN A 7 -13.34 -15.36 2.29
CA ASN A 7 -13.23 -15.23 3.74
C ASN A 7 -14.18 -14.13 4.24
N GLN A 8 -15.21 -14.51 4.98
CA GLN A 8 -16.25 -13.58 5.47
C GLN A 8 -15.71 -12.47 6.37
N TYR A 9 -14.71 -12.74 7.20
CA TYR A 9 -14.15 -11.75 8.13
C TYR A 9 -13.30 -10.70 7.41
N LEU A 10 -12.47 -11.11 6.45
CA LEU A 10 -11.70 -10.19 5.61
C LEU A 10 -12.63 -9.36 4.73
N LYS A 11 -13.70 -9.96 4.21
CA LYS A 11 -14.70 -9.24 3.44
C LYS A 11 -15.42 -8.19 4.29
N GLN A 12 -15.92 -8.55 5.47
CA GLN A 12 -16.57 -7.61 6.41
C GLN A 12 -15.62 -6.48 6.82
N LEU A 13 -14.34 -6.78 7.08
CA LEU A 13 -13.35 -5.76 7.41
C LEU A 13 -13.16 -4.77 6.25
N ALA A 14 -13.05 -5.25 5.01
CA ALA A 14 -12.94 -4.40 3.84
C ALA A 14 -14.21 -3.58 3.59
N GLU A 15 -15.39 -4.16 3.83
CA GLU A 15 -16.68 -3.45 3.73
C GLU A 15 -16.76 -2.33 4.77
N LYS A 16 -16.34 -2.57 6.02
CA LYS A 16 -16.25 -1.53 7.07
C LYS A 16 -15.35 -0.37 6.65
N ILE A 17 -14.17 -0.67 6.10
CA ILE A 17 -13.17 0.34 5.71
C ILE A 17 -13.64 1.17 4.51
N PHE A 18 -14.12 0.52 3.45
CA PHE A 18 -14.29 1.17 2.14
C PHE A 18 -15.75 1.39 1.72
N ILE A 19 -16.73 0.81 2.41
CA ILE A 19 -18.15 0.88 2.03
C ILE A 19 -18.98 1.55 3.13
N GLU A 20 -18.83 1.15 4.39
CA GLU A 20 -19.60 1.68 5.51
C GLU A 20 -19.08 3.06 5.94
N ASP A 21 -17.76 3.21 6.10
CA ASP A 21 -17.14 4.51 6.39
C ASP A 21 -16.99 5.34 5.11
N LYS A 22 -18.07 6.03 4.75
CA LYS A 22 -18.13 6.88 3.53
C LYS A 22 -17.15 8.05 3.58
N ASN A 23 -16.86 8.58 4.78
CA ASN A 23 -15.92 9.69 4.93
C ASN A 23 -14.50 9.20 4.66
N PHE A 24 -14.08 8.12 5.32
CA PHE A 24 -12.78 7.52 5.06
C PHE A 24 -12.62 7.11 3.59
N ALA A 25 -13.62 6.44 3.01
CA ALA A 25 -13.57 6.02 1.61
C ALA A 25 -13.45 7.20 0.64
N ARG A 26 -14.06 8.34 0.94
CA ARG A 26 -13.93 9.57 0.14
C ARG A 26 -12.51 10.13 0.25
N GLU A 27 -11.98 10.27 1.46
CA GLU A 27 -10.63 10.77 1.70
C GLU A 27 -9.58 9.86 1.08
N PHE A 28 -9.68 8.56 1.28
CA PHE A 28 -8.79 7.57 0.67
C PHE A 28 -8.74 7.67 -0.87
N LYS A 29 -9.87 7.97 -1.51
CA LYS A 29 -9.96 8.11 -2.98
C LYS A 29 -9.22 9.33 -3.53
N VAL A 30 -9.11 10.39 -2.76
CA VAL A 30 -8.50 11.65 -3.23
C VAL A 30 -7.13 11.89 -2.63
N HIS A 31 -6.70 11.04 -1.69
CA HIS A 31 -5.44 11.20 -0.97
C HIS A 31 -4.23 10.84 -1.83
N SER A 32 -3.08 11.47 -1.55
CA SER A 32 -1.79 11.08 -2.10
C SER A 32 -1.22 9.85 -1.38
N ALA A 33 -0.37 9.09 -2.07
CA ALA A 33 0.40 8.02 -1.43
C ALA A 33 1.74 8.51 -0.86
N ALA A 34 2.18 9.73 -1.19
CA ALA A 34 3.44 10.30 -0.72
C ALA A 34 3.41 11.83 -0.77
N LYS A 35 4.32 12.48 -0.01
CA LYS A 35 4.45 13.94 0.00
C LYS A 35 4.93 14.51 -1.34
N SER A 36 5.90 13.86 -2.01
CA SER A 36 6.60 14.45 -3.17
C SER A 36 7.21 13.48 -4.17
N VAL A 37 7.00 12.18 -4.00
CA VAL A 37 7.52 11.12 -4.88
C VAL A 37 6.37 10.30 -5.44
N HIS A 38 6.62 9.18 -6.10
CA HIS A 38 5.64 8.30 -6.73
C HIS A 38 4.25 8.35 -6.06
N HIS A 39 3.21 8.49 -6.87
CA HIS A 39 1.83 8.66 -6.42
C HIS A 39 1.57 9.88 -5.50
N GLY A 40 2.43 10.92 -5.54
CA GLY A 40 2.28 12.17 -4.77
C GLY A 40 1.26 13.16 -5.36
N TYR A 41 0.14 12.66 -5.89
CA TYR A 41 -0.93 13.43 -6.53
C TYR A 41 -2.32 13.01 -6.02
N ILE A 42 -3.34 13.79 -6.36
CA ILE A 42 -4.72 13.50 -5.97
C ILE A 42 -5.16 12.14 -6.53
N GLY A 43 -5.53 11.22 -5.63
CA GLY A 43 -5.94 9.86 -5.99
C GLY A 43 -4.80 8.84 -6.03
N GLY A 44 -3.56 9.26 -5.83
CA GLY A 44 -2.39 8.39 -5.87
C GLY A 44 -2.45 7.23 -4.87
N LEU A 45 -3.01 7.45 -3.67
CA LEU A 45 -3.17 6.40 -2.66
C LEU A 45 -4.10 5.26 -3.14
N LEU A 46 -5.22 5.60 -3.76
CA LEU A 46 -6.13 4.60 -4.31
C LEU A 46 -5.49 3.86 -5.49
N GLU A 47 -4.83 4.58 -6.38
CA GLU A 47 -4.16 4.00 -7.56
C GLU A 47 -3.07 3.03 -7.14
N HIS A 48 -2.17 3.44 -6.26
CA HIS A 48 -1.14 2.59 -5.66
C HIS A 48 -1.74 1.33 -5.02
N SER A 49 -2.69 1.50 -4.10
CA SER A 49 -3.32 0.36 -3.41
C SER A 49 -3.98 -0.63 -4.37
N LEU A 50 -4.59 -0.14 -5.47
CA LEU A 50 -5.18 -1.00 -6.50
C LEU A 50 -4.12 -1.71 -7.35
N SER A 51 -3.02 -1.04 -7.68
CA SER A 51 -1.91 -1.63 -8.43
C SER A 51 -1.24 -2.73 -7.62
N VAL A 52 -0.89 -2.47 -6.35
CA VAL A 52 -0.35 -3.47 -5.42
C VAL A 52 -1.30 -4.67 -5.28
N ALA A 53 -2.62 -4.42 -5.14
CA ALA A 53 -3.59 -5.50 -5.04
C ALA A 53 -3.70 -6.34 -6.34
N LYS A 54 -3.55 -5.76 -7.53
CA LYS A 54 -3.48 -6.49 -8.81
C LYS A 54 -2.21 -7.33 -8.92
N ILE A 55 -1.07 -6.82 -8.49
CA ILE A 55 0.20 -7.57 -8.42
C ILE A 55 0.03 -8.76 -7.47
N CYS A 56 -0.53 -8.54 -6.28
CA CYS A 56 -0.83 -9.59 -5.32
C CYS A 56 -1.80 -10.67 -5.85
N GLU A 57 -2.83 -10.28 -6.63
CA GLU A 57 -3.72 -11.20 -7.32
C GLU A 57 -2.94 -12.10 -8.32
N SER A 58 -1.97 -11.53 -9.04
CA SER A 58 -1.10 -12.26 -9.96
C SER A 58 -0.17 -13.21 -9.20
N TYR A 59 0.40 -12.78 -8.07
CA TYR A 59 1.21 -13.64 -7.22
C TYR A 59 0.40 -14.83 -6.68
N ALA A 60 -0.84 -14.62 -6.23
CA ALA A 60 -1.71 -15.69 -5.75
C ALA A 60 -2.07 -16.70 -6.86
N SER A 61 -2.04 -16.29 -8.13
CA SER A 61 -2.21 -17.20 -9.27
C SER A 61 -0.96 -18.01 -9.57
N LEU A 62 0.24 -17.45 -9.32
CA LEU A 62 1.52 -18.10 -9.56
C LEU A 62 1.95 -19.01 -8.41
N TYR A 63 1.62 -18.64 -7.18
CA TYR A 63 2.01 -19.32 -5.95
C TYR A 63 0.78 -19.84 -5.20
N PRO A 64 0.34 -21.10 -5.46
CA PRO A 64 -0.87 -21.66 -4.84
C PRO A 64 -0.83 -21.74 -3.30
N GLN A 65 0.35 -21.60 -2.69
CA GLN A 65 0.53 -21.57 -1.24
C GLN A 65 0.05 -20.28 -0.60
N LEU A 66 -0.08 -19.19 -1.39
CA LEU A 66 -0.57 -17.91 -0.90
C LEU A 66 -2.08 -17.97 -0.61
N ASN A 67 -2.46 -17.46 0.54
CA ASN A 67 -3.86 -17.17 0.81
C ASN A 67 -4.27 -15.89 0.04
N ARG A 68 -4.92 -16.10 -1.13
CA ARG A 68 -5.35 -15.02 -2.01
C ARG A 68 -6.16 -13.95 -1.28
N ASP A 69 -7.12 -14.36 -0.45
CA ASP A 69 -8.00 -13.39 0.21
C ASP A 69 -7.22 -12.53 1.22
N LEU A 70 -6.26 -13.13 1.95
CA LEU A 70 -5.44 -12.39 2.90
C LEU A 70 -4.55 -11.37 2.18
N ILE A 71 -3.76 -11.82 1.19
CA ILE A 71 -2.79 -10.94 0.53
C ILE A 71 -3.48 -9.80 -0.25
N VAL A 72 -4.56 -10.09 -0.99
CA VAL A 72 -5.27 -9.07 -1.78
C VAL A 72 -5.99 -8.07 -0.88
N MET A 73 -6.59 -8.52 0.22
CA MET A 73 -7.23 -7.61 1.16
C MET A 73 -6.18 -6.76 1.89
N CYS A 74 -5.08 -7.36 2.37
CA CYS A 74 -4.00 -6.59 2.98
C CYS A 74 -3.41 -5.55 2.01
N ALA A 75 -3.27 -5.86 0.74
CA ALA A 75 -2.82 -4.91 -0.29
C ALA A 75 -3.76 -3.71 -0.44
N LEU A 76 -5.08 -3.89 -0.31
CA LEU A 76 -6.02 -2.78 -0.42
C LEU A 76 -5.93 -1.77 0.72
N TRP A 77 -5.52 -2.18 1.92
CA TRP A 77 -5.49 -1.31 3.09
C TRP A 77 -4.10 -1.11 3.73
N HIS A 78 -3.02 -1.66 3.14
CA HIS A 78 -1.68 -1.59 3.74
C HIS A 78 -1.26 -0.15 4.07
N ASP A 79 -1.63 0.79 3.23
CA ASP A 79 -1.31 2.20 3.33
C ASP A 79 -2.45 3.08 3.87
N MET A 80 -3.49 2.48 4.46
CA MET A 80 -4.67 3.23 4.93
C MET A 80 -4.35 4.31 5.97
N GLY A 81 -3.24 4.16 6.69
CA GLY A 81 -2.78 5.14 7.68
C GLY A 81 -2.28 6.45 7.06
N LYS A 82 -1.94 6.46 5.77
CA LYS A 82 -1.51 7.67 5.05
C LYS A 82 -2.57 8.77 5.01
N VAL A 83 -3.85 8.40 5.07
CA VAL A 83 -4.96 9.36 5.18
C VAL A 83 -4.88 10.23 6.43
N GLU A 84 -4.27 9.74 7.49
CA GLU A 84 -4.07 10.46 8.74
C GLU A 84 -2.61 10.98 8.89
N GLU A 85 -1.65 10.31 8.23
CA GLU A 85 -0.24 10.70 8.23
C GLU A 85 0.02 11.99 7.47
N LEU A 86 -0.64 12.20 6.35
CA LEU A 86 -0.49 13.37 5.49
C LEU A 86 -1.73 14.25 5.55
N SER A 87 -1.54 15.56 5.47
CA SER A 87 -2.65 16.50 5.30
C SER A 87 -3.21 16.41 3.88
N SER A 88 -4.47 16.81 3.72
CA SER A 88 -5.12 16.88 2.41
C SER A 88 -4.46 17.94 1.52
N PHE A 89 -4.64 17.81 0.18
CA PHE A 89 -4.26 18.86 -0.75
C PHE A 89 -4.98 20.20 -0.43
N PRO A 90 -4.31 21.38 -0.65
CA PRO A 90 -3.06 21.53 -1.41
C PRO A 90 -1.76 21.36 -0.59
N GLU A 91 -1.78 21.30 0.72
CA GLU A 91 -0.58 21.26 1.57
C GLU A 91 0.21 19.97 1.37
N ASN A 92 -0.46 18.83 1.41
CA ASN A 92 0.12 17.50 1.25
C ASN A 92 1.42 17.30 2.05
N ASP A 93 1.37 17.67 3.34
CA ASP A 93 2.52 17.60 4.26
C ASP A 93 2.22 16.66 5.44
N TYR A 94 3.23 16.25 6.16
CA TYR A 94 3.06 15.42 7.36
C TYR A 94 2.27 16.16 8.44
N THR A 95 1.29 15.46 9.03
CA THR A 95 0.63 15.91 10.25
C THR A 95 1.53 15.69 11.48
N ASP A 96 1.22 16.30 12.62
CA ASP A 96 1.95 16.05 13.87
C ASP A 96 1.89 14.57 14.27
N GLU A 97 0.71 13.95 14.17
CA GLU A 97 0.52 12.53 14.41
C GLU A 97 1.30 11.67 13.40
N GLY A 98 1.31 12.08 12.14
CA GLY A 98 2.09 11.42 11.09
C GLY A 98 3.58 11.41 11.37
N GLN A 99 4.12 12.53 11.83
CA GLN A 99 5.54 12.64 12.21
C GLN A 99 5.89 11.81 13.47
N LEU A 100 4.97 11.72 14.43
CA LEU A 100 5.23 11.05 15.71
C LEU A 100 4.99 9.54 15.65
N VAL A 101 4.03 9.09 14.85
CA VAL A 101 3.54 7.69 14.89
C VAL A 101 3.79 6.96 13.55
N GLY A 102 3.60 7.64 12.42
CA GLY A 102 3.74 7.08 11.08
C GLY A 102 2.59 6.17 10.66
N HIS A 103 2.32 6.12 9.33
CA HIS A 103 1.15 5.45 8.74
C HIS A 103 1.05 3.94 9.07
N ILE A 104 2.18 3.24 9.18
CA ILE A 104 2.19 1.79 9.47
C ILE A 104 1.53 1.51 10.82
N VAL A 105 1.94 2.26 11.86
CA VAL A 105 1.43 2.09 13.22
C VAL A 105 0.01 2.62 13.32
N MET A 106 -0.28 3.79 12.74
CA MET A 106 -1.63 4.37 12.67
C MET A 106 -2.61 3.41 11.99
N GLY A 107 -2.23 2.84 10.84
CA GLY A 107 -3.00 1.82 10.14
C GLY A 107 -3.24 0.56 10.96
N ALA A 108 -2.22 0.07 11.67
CA ALA A 108 -2.34 -1.11 12.54
C ALA A 108 -3.31 -0.86 13.73
N ILE A 109 -3.27 0.32 14.33
CA ILE A 109 -4.20 0.72 15.40
C ILE A 109 -5.63 0.78 14.86
N LYS A 110 -5.85 1.39 13.69
CA LYS A 110 -7.16 1.47 13.05
C LYS A 110 -7.71 0.08 12.70
N LEU A 111 -6.87 -0.80 12.14
CA LEU A 111 -7.25 -2.20 11.87
C LEU A 111 -7.64 -2.95 13.15
N ASP A 112 -6.85 -2.84 14.23
CA ASP A 112 -7.16 -3.52 15.50
C ASP A 112 -8.52 -3.07 16.06
N ARG A 113 -8.83 -1.78 15.98
CA ARG A 113 -10.15 -1.26 16.39
C ARG A 113 -11.27 -1.85 15.54
N LEU A 114 -11.16 -1.81 14.21
CA LEU A 114 -12.19 -2.31 13.29
C LEU A 114 -12.39 -3.83 13.42
N ILE A 115 -11.32 -4.59 13.62
CA ILE A 115 -11.37 -6.04 13.85
C ILE A 115 -12.18 -6.36 15.13
N ARG A 116 -11.98 -5.61 16.21
CA ARG A 116 -12.73 -5.79 17.48
C ARG A 116 -14.24 -5.53 17.33
N GLU A 117 -14.63 -4.72 16.35
CA GLU A 117 -16.04 -4.45 16.05
C GLU A 117 -16.72 -5.58 15.25
N ILE A 118 -15.96 -6.56 14.74
CA ILE A 118 -16.51 -7.70 14.00
C ILE A 118 -16.65 -8.89 14.94
N PRO A 119 -17.89 -9.30 15.28
CA PRO A 119 -18.12 -10.41 16.20
C PRO A 119 -17.51 -11.72 15.68
N GLY A 120 -16.76 -12.41 16.55
CA GLY A 120 -16.17 -13.71 16.22
C GLY A 120 -14.98 -13.66 15.26
N PHE A 121 -14.40 -12.49 15.00
CA PHE A 121 -13.18 -12.40 14.18
C PHE A 121 -12.07 -13.28 14.78
N PRO A 122 -11.52 -14.26 14.02
CA PRO A 122 -10.56 -15.21 14.58
C PRO A 122 -9.28 -14.53 15.06
N PRO A 123 -8.82 -14.75 16.31
CA PRO A 123 -7.64 -14.08 16.85
C PRO A 123 -6.35 -14.33 16.05
N LYS A 124 -6.19 -15.53 15.45
CA LYS A 124 -5.06 -15.85 14.60
C LYS A 124 -5.07 -14.99 13.33
N LEU A 125 -6.21 -14.94 12.65
CA LEU A 125 -6.38 -14.12 11.44
C LEU A 125 -6.20 -12.63 11.75
N ALA A 126 -6.66 -12.15 12.90
CA ALA A 126 -6.43 -10.77 13.36
C ALA A 126 -4.94 -10.44 13.47
N ASN A 127 -4.14 -11.37 13.99
CA ASN A 127 -2.69 -11.20 14.10
C ASN A 127 -2.00 -11.28 12.73
N GLU A 128 -2.46 -12.16 11.83
CA GLU A 128 -1.95 -12.27 10.45
C GLU A 128 -2.20 -10.98 9.66
N VAL A 129 -3.41 -10.41 9.74
CA VAL A 129 -3.75 -9.11 9.11
C VAL A 129 -2.87 -7.98 9.66
N LYS A 130 -2.76 -7.89 10.99
CA LYS A 130 -1.89 -6.88 11.63
C LYS A 130 -0.42 -7.07 11.26
N HIS A 131 0.04 -8.34 11.17
CA HIS A 131 1.41 -8.62 10.75
C HIS A 131 1.69 -8.15 9.32
N CYS A 132 0.80 -8.41 8.37
CA CYS A 132 0.93 -7.90 7.01
C CYS A 132 1.03 -6.36 6.99
N MET A 133 0.22 -5.67 7.79
CA MET A 133 0.30 -4.22 7.95
C MET A 133 1.65 -3.76 8.50
N LEU A 134 2.11 -4.38 9.60
CA LEU A 134 3.34 -3.99 10.29
C LEU A 134 4.63 -4.35 9.52
N ALA A 135 4.55 -5.23 8.53
CA ALA A 135 5.69 -5.78 7.81
C ALA A 135 5.75 -5.39 6.33
N HIS A 136 4.81 -4.54 5.84
CA HIS A 136 4.69 -4.32 4.39
C HIS A 136 5.88 -3.58 3.76
N HIS A 137 6.62 -2.75 4.49
CA HIS A 137 7.88 -2.19 3.98
C HIS A 137 9.05 -3.21 3.94
N GLY A 138 8.89 -4.42 4.50
CA GLY A 138 9.82 -5.54 4.40
C GLY A 138 10.99 -5.48 5.35
N GLU A 139 11.77 -4.41 5.37
CA GLU A 139 12.99 -4.26 6.15
C GLU A 139 12.85 -3.22 7.27
N LEU A 140 13.55 -3.43 8.39
CA LEU A 140 13.54 -2.49 9.52
C LEU A 140 14.11 -1.13 9.14
N GLU A 141 15.11 -1.11 8.26
CA GLU A 141 15.72 0.12 7.74
C GLU A 141 14.78 0.97 6.88
N PHE A 142 13.72 0.36 6.35
CA PHE A 142 12.65 1.06 5.62
C PHE A 142 11.48 1.47 6.53
N GLY A 143 11.67 1.39 7.85
CA GLY A 143 10.66 1.80 8.84
C GLY A 143 9.64 0.71 9.19
N SER A 144 9.79 -0.52 8.68
CA SER A 144 8.91 -1.62 9.05
C SER A 144 9.13 -2.02 10.51
N PRO A 145 8.11 -1.98 11.41
CA PRO A 145 8.27 -2.44 12.79
C PRO A 145 8.64 -3.92 12.93
N LYS A 146 8.33 -4.73 11.91
CA LYS A 146 8.60 -6.17 11.84
C LYS A 146 9.04 -6.57 10.44
N LYS A 147 9.97 -7.54 10.36
CA LYS A 147 10.24 -8.23 9.09
C LYS A 147 9.11 -9.19 8.76
N PRO A 148 8.81 -9.43 7.48
CA PRO A 148 7.81 -10.40 7.05
C PRO A 148 8.10 -11.81 7.59
N ALA A 149 7.12 -12.41 8.26
CA ALA A 149 7.18 -13.77 8.79
C ALA A 149 6.06 -14.68 8.21
N LEU A 150 5.23 -14.14 7.32
CA LEU A 150 4.22 -14.86 6.55
C LEU A 150 4.56 -14.76 5.06
N LEU A 151 4.17 -15.78 4.29
CA LEU A 151 4.34 -15.78 2.84
C LEU A 151 3.57 -14.61 2.19
N GLU A 152 2.39 -14.29 2.70
CA GLU A 152 1.58 -13.14 2.27
C GLU A 152 2.25 -11.81 2.59
N ALA A 153 2.92 -11.70 3.73
CA ALA A 153 3.60 -10.47 4.14
C ALA A 153 4.83 -10.18 3.27
N ILE A 154 5.65 -11.20 2.95
CA ILE A 154 6.80 -11.01 2.04
C ILE A 154 6.31 -10.71 0.62
N ALA A 155 5.28 -11.40 0.13
CA ALA A 155 4.73 -11.15 -1.19
C ALA A 155 4.12 -9.74 -1.30
N LEU A 156 3.41 -9.27 -0.27
CA LEU A 156 2.88 -7.90 -0.18
C LEU A 156 4.02 -6.87 -0.24
N SER A 157 5.05 -7.04 0.57
CA SER A 157 6.19 -6.12 0.62
C SER A 157 6.93 -6.03 -0.74
N GLN A 158 7.04 -7.14 -1.47
CA GLN A 158 7.63 -7.13 -2.81
C GLN A 158 6.72 -6.47 -3.84
N ALA A 159 5.39 -6.65 -3.74
CA ALA A 159 4.42 -6.01 -4.62
C ALA A 159 4.40 -4.49 -4.42
N ASP A 160 4.43 -4.02 -3.18
CA ASP A 160 4.51 -2.61 -2.81
C ASP A 160 5.78 -1.95 -3.35
N ASN A 161 6.95 -2.53 -3.05
CA ASN A 161 8.24 -2.04 -3.55
C ASN A 161 8.33 -2.06 -5.08
N LEU A 162 7.74 -3.07 -5.74
CA LEU A 162 7.70 -3.14 -7.20
C LEU A 162 6.87 -2.00 -7.78
N ASP A 163 5.67 -1.77 -7.27
CA ASP A 163 4.78 -0.71 -7.75
C ASP A 163 5.44 0.67 -7.58
N ALA A 164 5.97 0.97 -6.40
CA ALA A 164 6.67 2.22 -6.11
C ALA A 164 7.86 2.46 -7.06
N LYS A 165 8.64 1.42 -7.38
CA LYS A 165 9.77 1.53 -8.32
C LYS A 165 9.31 1.71 -9.74
N MET A 166 8.30 0.96 -10.20
CA MET A 166 7.76 1.07 -11.55
C MET A 166 7.20 2.47 -11.81
N GLU A 167 6.46 3.02 -10.86
CA GLU A 167 5.94 4.39 -10.95
C GLU A 167 7.06 5.43 -10.99
N THR A 168 8.06 5.29 -10.11
CA THR A 168 9.25 6.17 -10.14
C THR A 168 9.96 6.13 -11.51
N PHE A 169 10.11 4.94 -12.11
CA PHE A 169 10.68 4.80 -13.44
C PHE A 169 9.80 5.46 -14.50
N ALA A 170 8.50 5.25 -14.46
CA ALA A 170 7.54 5.82 -15.39
C ALA A 170 7.58 7.36 -15.37
N GLU A 171 7.50 7.96 -14.17
CA GLU A 171 7.59 9.41 -14.01
C GLU A 171 8.89 10.01 -14.55
N ILE A 172 10.03 9.33 -14.32
CA ILE A 172 11.32 9.81 -14.85
C ILE A 172 11.33 9.72 -16.39
N MET A 173 10.80 8.63 -16.94
CA MET A 173 10.73 8.44 -18.39
C MET A 173 9.80 9.46 -19.09
N GLU A 174 8.68 9.82 -18.44
CA GLU A 174 7.77 10.85 -18.95
C GLU A 174 8.39 12.25 -18.98
N LYS A 175 9.20 12.56 -17.95
CA LYS A 175 9.90 13.86 -17.85
C LYS A 175 11.11 13.98 -18.81
N GLN A 176 11.55 12.86 -19.43
CA GLN A 176 12.64 12.88 -20.42
C GLN A 176 12.19 13.51 -21.74
N LYS A 177 13.03 14.38 -22.32
CA LYS A 177 12.83 14.93 -23.66
C LYS A 177 12.89 13.81 -24.72
N GLU A 178 12.20 14.02 -25.83
CA GLU A 178 12.14 13.01 -26.92
C GLU A 178 13.52 12.66 -27.49
N ASP A 179 14.45 13.62 -27.52
CA ASP A 179 15.82 13.47 -28.05
C ASP A 179 16.81 12.88 -27.03
N GLN A 180 16.36 12.65 -25.78
CA GLN A 180 17.19 12.07 -24.72
C GLN A 180 16.95 10.57 -24.58
N GLU A 181 17.95 9.76 -24.93
CA GLU A 181 17.91 8.31 -24.67
C GLU A 181 18.08 7.95 -23.19
N TRP A 182 18.90 8.71 -22.43
CA TRP A 182 19.24 8.47 -21.07
C TRP A 182 18.78 9.60 -20.15
N SER A 183 18.26 9.26 -18.97
CA SER A 183 18.01 10.23 -17.89
C SER A 183 19.35 10.76 -17.33
N GLY A 184 19.30 11.86 -16.56
CA GLY A 184 20.33 12.16 -15.57
C GLY A 184 20.43 11.07 -14.51
N PHE A 185 21.46 11.12 -13.68
CA PHE A 185 21.61 10.21 -12.54
C PHE A 185 20.48 10.39 -11.53
N GLN A 186 19.81 9.30 -11.19
CA GLN A 186 18.67 9.27 -10.27
C GLN A 186 19.14 8.76 -8.90
N ARG A 187 19.27 9.65 -7.93
CA ARG A 187 19.79 9.31 -6.59
C ARG A 187 18.98 8.25 -5.86
N LEU A 188 17.64 8.28 -5.99
CA LEU A 188 16.75 7.30 -5.33
C LEU A 188 16.90 5.88 -5.89
N LEU A 189 17.38 5.74 -7.11
CA LEU A 189 17.53 4.46 -7.81
C LEU A 189 19.00 4.05 -7.97
N ASP A 190 19.92 4.95 -7.61
CA ASP A 190 21.37 4.80 -7.75
C ASP A 190 21.80 4.41 -9.18
N THR A 191 21.11 4.95 -10.19
CA THR A 191 21.36 4.63 -11.60
C THR A 191 20.86 5.73 -12.54
N ARG A 192 21.12 5.54 -13.86
CA ARG A 192 20.48 6.27 -14.94
C ARG A 192 19.46 5.37 -15.62
N ILE A 193 18.39 5.95 -16.14
CA ILE A 193 17.31 5.23 -16.82
C ILE A 193 17.41 5.49 -18.32
N ARG A 194 17.20 4.43 -19.10
CA ARG A 194 17.11 4.50 -20.57
C ARG A 194 15.75 4.02 -21.04
N LYS A 195 15.16 4.75 -21.98
CA LYS A 195 13.97 4.26 -22.70
C LYS A 195 14.37 3.08 -23.62
N THR A 196 13.49 2.09 -23.71
CA THR A 196 13.67 0.99 -24.67
C THR A 196 13.56 1.50 -26.11
N SER A 197 14.23 0.83 -27.06
CA SER A 197 14.29 1.26 -28.48
C SER A 197 13.18 0.64 -29.32
N ILE A 198 12.06 0.23 -28.72
CA ILE A 198 10.92 -0.37 -29.41
C ILE A 198 9.74 0.59 -29.47
#